data_3d73062fe6ef4b1152a9251d557a3a10
#
_entry.id   3d73062fe6ef4b1152a9251d557a3a10
#
_cell.length_a   1.000
_cell.length_b   1.000
_cell.length_c   1.000
_cell.angle_alpha   90.00
_cell.angle_beta   90.00
_cell.angle_gamma   90.00
#
_symmetry.space_group_name_H-M   'P 1'
#
loop_
_entity.id
_entity.type
_entity.pdbx_description
1 polymer ?
#
loop_
_entity_poly.entity_id
_entity_poly.type
_entity_poly.pdbx_seq_one_letter_code
_entity_poly.pdbx_strand_id
1 'polypeptide(L)'
;MYKRQAEDLIDLVGGAPCVIKLLEGTQGIGVVLGETKAAAKSMIEAFGGLKANILVQEFIKEAGGSDIRAFVIGGKVIAAMQRTGAEGDFRSNIHRGGTAKTIRITPEERSTAVRAAKALGLNVCGVDMLRANHGPVVMEVNSSPGLEGIEGATGKDIAGMIIEFIEKNAKPNKTKTKGKG
;
A
#
# COMPACT_ATOMS: atom_id res chain seq x y z
N MET A 1 -3.96 26.84 -5.52
CA MET A 1 -3.14 25.94 -6.33
C MET A 1 -3.03 26.50 -7.73
N TYR A 2 -1.82 26.75 -8.23
CA TYR A 2 -1.63 27.34 -9.56
C TYR A 2 -1.88 26.26 -10.64
N LYS A 3 -2.50 26.63 -11.77
CA LYS A 3 -2.81 25.68 -12.90
C LYS A 3 -1.60 24.86 -13.38
N ARG A 4 -0.38 25.41 -13.34
CA ARG A 4 0.86 24.69 -13.68
C ARG A 4 1.18 23.55 -12.71
N GLN A 5 0.89 23.70 -11.42
CA GLN A 5 1.23 22.68 -10.41
C GLN A 5 0.50 21.35 -10.61
N ALA A 6 -0.75 21.35 -11.11
CA ALA A 6 -1.47 20.12 -11.38
C ALA A 6 -0.87 19.34 -12.56
N GLU A 7 -0.47 20.04 -13.62
CA GLU A 7 0.17 19.43 -14.78
C GLU A 7 1.56 18.90 -14.44
N ASP A 8 2.35 19.66 -13.66
CA ASP A 8 3.67 19.25 -13.21
C ASP A 8 3.60 17.98 -12.35
N LEU A 9 2.61 17.85 -11.46
CA LEU A 9 2.41 16.65 -10.66
C LEU A 9 2.10 15.42 -11.53
N ILE A 10 1.28 15.58 -12.56
CA ILE A 10 0.95 14.49 -13.49
C ILE A 10 2.18 14.08 -14.28
N ASP A 11 2.95 15.04 -14.78
CA ASP A 11 4.15 14.77 -15.57
C ASP A 11 5.27 14.12 -14.73
N LEU A 12 5.39 14.48 -13.44
CA LEU A 12 6.34 13.88 -12.49
C LEU A 12 6.11 12.38 -12.24
N VAL A 13 4.87 11.90 -12.39
CA VAL A 13 4.53 10.48 -12.21
C VAL A 13 4.42 9.71 -13.52
N GLY A 14 4.96 10.28 -14.60
CA GLY A 14 5.00 9.63 -15.92
C GLY A 14 3.77 9.90 -16.80
N GLY A 15 2.89 10.83 -16.40
CA GLY A 15 1.71 11.20 -17.18
C GLY A 15 0.43 10.50 -16.75
N ALA A 16 -0.58 10.56 -17.61
CA ALA A 16 -1.82 9.81 -17.43
C ALA A 16 -1.78 8.50 -18.23
N PRO A 17 -2.46 7.43 -17.74
CA PRO A 17 -3.29 7.41 -16.54
C PRO A 17 -2.48 7.50 -15.24
N CYS A 18 -3.01 8.19 -14.23
CA CYS A 18 -2.40 8.28 -12.91
C CYS A 18 -3.44 8.15 -11.79
N VAL A 19 -3.00 7.71 -10.62
CA VAL A 19 -3.86 7.55 -9.44
C VAL A 19 -3.73 8.77 -8.55
N ILE A 20 -4.87 9.33 -8.14
CA ILE A 20 -4.95 10.46 -7.22
C ILE A 20 -5.62 9.97 -5.95
N LYS A 21 -4.98 10.16 -4.80
CA LYS A 21 -5.44 9.69 -3.49
C LYS A 21 -5.61 10.85 -2.52
N LEU A 22 -6.69 10.87 -1.76
CA LEU A 22 -6.77 11.68 -0.56
C LEU A 22 -5.90 11.06 0.53
N LEU A 23 -5.05 11.87 1.18
CA LEU A 23 -4.18 11.37 2.26
C LEU A 23 -4.98 10.97 3.52
N GLU A 24 -6.14 11.56 3.71
CA GLU A 24 -7.01 11.33 4.87
C GLU A 24 -8.15 10.34 4.57
N GLY A 25 -7.99 9.53 3.50
CA GLY A 25 -8.95 8.49 3.11
C GLY A 25 -8.62 7.12 3.72
N THR A 26 -9.65 6.30 3.91
CA THR A 26 -9.51 4.89 4.34
C THR A 26 -10.21 3.96 3.36
N GLN A 27 -9.79 2.70 3.29
CA GLN A 27 -10.47 1.63 2.53
C GLN A 27 -10.73 1.95 1.05
N GLY A 28 -9.83 2.72 0.41
CA GLY A 28 -9.96 3.10 -1.00
C GLY A 28 -10.97 4.22 -1.26
N ILE A 29 -11.53 4.84 -0.20
CA ILE A 29 -12.33 6.06 -0.33
C ILE A 29 -11.39 7.21 -0.66
N GLY A 30 -11.77 8.03 -1.68
CA GLY A 30 -10.91 9.13 -2.13
C GLY A 30 -9.73 8.70 -3.01
N VAL A 31 -9.75 7.47 -3.54
CA VAL A 31 -8.81 6.99 -4.56
C VAL A 31 -9.50 7.00 -5.92
N VAL A 32 -8.99 7.80 -6.84
CA VAL A 32 -9.57 7.97 -8.19
C VAL A 32 -8.50 7.77 -9.27
N LEU A 33 -8.92 7.30 -10.43
CA LEU A 33 -8.06 7.14 -11.62
C LEU A 33 -8.30 8.29 -12.58
N GLY A 34 -7.26 9.06 -12.84
CA GLY A 34 -7.25 10.06 -13.90
C GLY A 34 -6.79 9.41 -15.21
N GLU A 35 -7.72 8.92 -16.01
CA GLU A 35 -7.42 8.17 -17.26
C GLU A 35 -6.74 9.05 -18.31
N THR A 36 -7.06 10.35 -18.33
CA THR A 36 -6.48 11.33 -19.24
C THR A 36 -5.86 12.48 -18.47
N LYS A 37 -4.90 13.19 -19.08
CA LYS A 37 -4.29 14.37 -18.47
C LYS A 37 -5.34 15.44 -18.09
N ALA A 38 -6.36 15.62 -18.92
CA ALA A 38 -7.45 16.55 -18.65
C ALA A 38 -8.32 16.14 -17.45
N ALA A 39 -8.67 14.84 -17.35
CA ALA A 39 -9.42 14.31 -16.23
C ALA A 39 -8.62 14.37 -14.93
N ALA A 40 -7.35 13.94 -14.95
CA ALA A 40 -6.46 14.03 -13.79
C ALA A 40 -6.30 15.47 -13.29
N LYS A 41 -6.07 16.42 -14.19
CA LYS A 41 -5.99 17.84 -13.85
C LYS A 41 -7.25 18.35 -13.17
N SER A 42 -8.44 18.06 -13.73
CA SER A 42 -9.72 18.47 -13.15
C SER A 42 -9.94 17.90 -11.75
N MET A 43 -9.55 16.62 -11.52
CA MET A 43 -9.63 15.98 -10.20
C MET A 43 -8.69 16.65 -9.18
N ILE A 44 -7.44 16.91 -9.57
CA ILE A 44 -6.46 17.60 -8.72
C ILE A 44 -6.94 19.01 -8.35
N GLU A 45 -7.46 19.75 -9.34
CA GLU A 45 -8.01 21.09 -9.11
C GLU A 45 -9.24 21.06 -8.18
N ALA A 46 -10.13 20.07 -8.35
CA ALA A 46 -11.30 19.90 -7.48
C ALA A 46 -10.90 19.63 -6.02
N PHE A 47 -9.98 18.68 -5.79
CA PHE A 47 -9.48 18.39 -4.45
C PHE A 47 -8.70 19.56 -3.86
N GLY A 48 -7.92 20.28 -4.67
CA GLY A 48 -7.23 21.49 -4.25
C GLY A 48 -8.18 22.61 -3.83
N GLY A 49 -9.32 22.76 -4.52
CA GLY A 49 -10.39 23.69 -4.16
C GLY A 49 -11.01 23.38 -2.80
N LEU A 50 -11.08 22.10 -2.44
CA LEU A 50 -11.53 21.62 -1.13
C LEU A 50 -10.43 21.68 -0.05
N LYS A 51 -9.23 22.18 -0.38
CA LYS A 51 -8.04 22.20 0.49
C LYS A 51 -7.65 20.78 1.00
N ALA A 52 -8.00 19.74 0.27
CA ALA A 52 -7.63 18.37 0.62
C ALA A 52 -6.14 18.11 0.30
N ASN A 53 -5.48 17.38 1.18
CA ASN A 53 -4.15 16.87 0.92
C ASN A 53 -4.24 15.66 -0.01
N ILE A 54 -3.50 15.68 -1.11
CA ILE A 54 -3.52 14.63 -2.13
C ILE A 54 -2.13 14.07 -2.40
N LEU A 55 -2.11 12.83 -2.83
CA LEU A 55 -0.95 12.15 -3.41
C LEU A 55 -1.29 11.77 -4.84
N VAL A 56 -0.40 12.07 -5.79
CA VAL A 56 -0.48 11.61 -7.17
C VAL A 56 0.55 10.50 -7.36
N GLN A 57 0.13 9.37 -7.93
CA GLN A 57 0.97 8.20 -8.14
C GLN A 57 0.86 7.70 -9.57
N GLU A 58 1.94 7.11 -10.08
CA GLU A 58 1.93 6.33 -11.32
C GLU A 58 0.86 5.23 -11.25
N PHE A 59 0.14 5.02 -12.34
CA PHE A 59 -0.79 3.90 -12.48
C PHE A 59 -0.07 2.68 -13.08
N ILE A 60 0.09 1.64 -12.28
CA ILE A 60 0.72 0.38 -12.70
C ILE A 60 -0.33 -0.50 -13.38
N LYS A 61 -0.49 -0.29 -14.69
CA LYS A 61 -1.51 -0.94 -15.51
C LYS A 61 -1.37 -2.47 -15.50
N GLU A 62 -0.15 -2.96 -15.54
CA GLU A 62 0.18 -4.38 -15.58
C GLU A 62 -0.16 -5.13 -14.28
N ALA A 63 -0.39 -4.42 -13.18
CA ALA A 63 -0.90 -5.02 -11.95
C ALA A 63 -2.34 -5.55 -12.08
N GLY A 64 -3.09 -5.08 -13.08
CA GLY A 64 -4.39 -5.63 -13.45
C GLY A 64 -5.43 -5.61 -12.32
N GLY A 65 -5.48 -4.53 -11.52
CA GLY A 65 -6.40 -4.43 -10.37
C GLY A 65 -6.06 -5.38 -9.22
N SER A 66 -4.82 -5.90 -9.18
CA SER A 66 -4.34 -6.78 -8.11
C SER A 66 -3.16 -6.17 -7.40
N ASP A 67 -3.04 -6.44 -6.11
CA ASP A 67 -1.86 -6.13 -5.32
C ASP A 67 -1.40 -7.32 -4.46
N ILE A 68 -0.22 -7.18 -3.87
CA ILE A 68 0.35 -8.12 -2.92
C ILE A 68 0.41 -7.45 -1.56
N ARG A 69 -0.20 -8.06 -0.55
CA ARG A 69 0.09 -7.74 0.85
C ARG A 69 1.05 -8.74 1.43
N ALA A 70 2.26 -8.27 1.76
CA ALA A 70 3.26 -9.04 2.50
C ALA A 70 3.23 -8.62 3.98
N PHE A 71 3.01 -9.58 4.88
CA PHE A 71 3.00 -9.32 6.32
C PHE A 71 4.39 -9.56 6.91
N VAL A 72 4.95 -8.50 7.52
CA VAL A 72 6.32 -8.52 8.06
C VAL A 72 6.25 -8.52 9.58
N ILE A 73 6.97 -9.46 10.22
CA ILE A 73 7.23 -9.48 11.67
C ILE A 73 8.73 -9.67 11.89
N GLY A 74 9.35 -8.81 12.68
CA GLY A 74 10.76 -8.93 13.07
C GLY A 74 11.73 -8.99 11.88
N GLY A 75 11.40 -8.26 10.80
CA GLY A 75 12.23 -8.23 9.58
C GLY A 75 12.09 -9.46 8.68
N LYS A 76 11.05 -10.28 8.88
CA LYS A 76 10.76 -11.45 8.04
C LYS A 76 9.33 -11.38 7.50
N VAL A 77 9.15 -11.70 6.21
CA VAL A 77 7.80 -11.91 5.67
C VAL A 77 7.30 -13.26 6.15
N ILE A 78 6.24 -13.25 6.96
CA ILE A 78 5.66 -14.46 7.56
C ILE A 78 4.44 -14.98 6.78
N ALA A 79 3.77 -14.09 6.05
CA ALA A 79 2.61 -14.41 5.23
C ALA A 79 2.54 -13.45 4.03
N ALA A 80 1.93 -13.90 2.95
CA ALA A 80 1.63 -13.06 1.80
C ALA A 80 0.32 -13.50 1.14
N MET A 81 -0.47 -12.52 0.70
CA MET A 81 -1.69 -12.73 -0.07
C MET A 81 -1.72 -11.79 -1.27
N GLN A 82 -2.37 -12.24 -2.33
CA GLN A 82 -2.78 -11.39 -3.43
C GLN A 82 -4.22 -10.97 -3.18
N ARG A 83 -4.49 -9.68 -3.30
CA ARG A 83 -5.84 -9.14 -3.34
C ARG A 83 -6.16 -8.77 -4.78
N THR A 84 -7.38 -9.03 -5.21
CA THR A 84 -7.85 -8.68 -6.55
C THR A 84 -9.17 -7.93 -6.39
N GLY A 85 -9.28 -6.77 -7.01
CA GLY A 85 -10.49 -5.95 -7.00
C GLY A 85 -11.67 -6.65 -7.66
N ALA A 86 -12.87 -6.10 -7.47
CA ALA A 86 -14.04 -6.51 -8.23
C ALA A 86 -13.82 -6.23 -9.71
N GLU A 87 -14.55 -6.94 -10.56
CA GLU A 87 -14.47 -6.73 -12.03
C GLU A 87 -14.73 -5.27 -12.39
N GLY A 88 -13.82 -4.70 -13.16
CA GLY A 88 -13.87 -3.28 -13.56
C GLY A 88 -13.36 -2.28 -12.53
N ASP A 89 -12.99 -2.70 -11.31
CA ASP A 89 -12.34 -1.81 -10.33
C ASP A 89 -10.81 -1.99 -10.37
N PHE A 90 -10.09 -0.90 -10.55
CA PHE A 90 -8.62 -0.90 -10.50
C PHE A 90 -8.06 -1.04 -9.07
N ARG A 91 -8.91 -0.86 -8.06
CA ARG A 91 -8.55 -0.97 -6.63
C ARG A 91 -8.73 -2.41 -6.16
N SER A 92 -7.73 -2.95 -5.50
CA SER A 92 -7.69 -4.33 -5.00
C SER A 92 -8.29 -4.52 -3.60
N ASN A 93 -9.18 -3.62 -3.17
CA ASN A 93 -9.72 -3.62 -1.81
C ASN A 93 -10.76 -4.72 -1.59
N ILE A 94 -10.51 -5.64 -0.64
CA ILE A 94 -11.40 -6.76 -0.29
C ILE A 94 -12.78 -6.27 0.17
N HIS A 95 -12.84 -5.19 0.96
CA HIS A 95 -14.10 -4.63 1.47
C HIS A 95 -15.02 -4.04 0.38
N ARG A 96 -14.54 -3.95 -0.86
CA ARG A 96 -15.29 -3.49 -2.03
C ARG A 96 -15.69 -4.63 -2.98
N GLY A 97 -15.79 -5.84 -2.46
CA GLY A 97 -16.14 -7.02 -3.25
C GLY A 97 -14.93 -7.70 -3.91
N GLY A 98 -13.73 -7.31 -3.54
CA GLY A 98 -12.52 -7.99 -3.98
C GLY A 98 -12.32 -9.34 -3.31
N THR A 99 -11.38 -10.11 -3.83
CA THR A 99 -10.99 -11.43 -3.32
C THR A 99 -9.55 -11.43 -2.81
N ALA A 100 -9.25 -12.38 -1.92
CA ALA A 100 -7.89 -12.61 -1.44
C ALA A 100 -7.52 -14.08 -1.55
N LYS A 101 -6.28 -14.35 -1.93
CA LYS A 101 -5.70 -15.71 -1.96
C LYS A 101 -4.28 -15.71 -1.48
N THR A 102 -3.88 -16.78 -0.80
CA THR A 102 -2.47 -17.03 -0.45
C THR A 102 -1.61 -17.13 -1.71
N ILE A 103 -0.45 -16.50 -1.69
CA ILE A 103 0.53 -16.60 -2.77
C ILE A 103 1.95 -16.88 -2.26
N ARG A 104 2.78 -17.43 -3.14
CA ARG A 104 4.23 -17.42 -2.96
C ARG A 104 4.78 -16.16 -3.59
N ILE A 105 5.53 -15.41 -2.81
CA ILE A 105 6.23 -14.20 -3.29
C ILE A 105 7.64 -14.54 -3.74
N THR A 106 8.14 -13.78 -4.71
CA THR A 106 9.51 -13.91 -5.20
C THR A 106 10.54 -13.45 -4.17
N PRO A 107 11.82 -13.82 -4.30
CA PRO A 107 12.89 -13.29 -3.46
C PRO A 107 12.97 -11.76 -3.50
N GLU A 108 12.73 -11.17 -4.67
CA GLU A 108 12.74 -9.72 -4.85
C GLU A 108 11.57 -9.04 -4.12
N GLU A 109 10.34 -9.56 -4.26
CA GLU A 109 9.16 -9.08 -3.52
C GLU A 109 9.39 -9.17 -2.01
N ARG A 110 9.97 -10.27 -1.54
CA ARG A 110 10.34 -10.48 -0.13
C ARG A 110 11.35 -9.44 0.35
N SER A 111 12.43 -9.23 -0.43
CA SER A 111 13.46 -8.25 -0.11
C SER A 111 12.89 -6.84 -0.08
N THR A 112 12.03 -6.49 -1.04
CA THR A 112 11.38 -5.17 -1.12
C THR A 112 10.49 -4.93 0.09
N ALA A 113 9.64 -5.89 0.49
CA ALA A 113 8.80 -5.78 1.67
C ALA A 113 9.63 -5.56 2.96
N VAL A 114 10.70 -6.34 3.14
CA VAL A 114 11.56 -6.21 4.33
C VAL A 114 12.29 -4.87 4.35
N ARG A 115 12.79 -4.39 3.21
CA ARG A 115 13.44 -3.09 3.10
C ARG A 115 12.46 -1.95 3.40
N ALA A 116 11.23 -2.02 2.90
CA ALA A 116 10.19 -1.02 3.16
C ALA A 116 9.86 -0.93 4.66
N ALA A 117 9.64 -2.09 5.32
CA ALA A 117 9.41 -2.15 6.76
C ALA A 117 10.58 -1.54 7.56
N LYS A 118 11.82 -1.89 7.18
CA LYS A 118 13.03 -1.39 7.82
C LYS A 118 13.22 0.12 7.64
N ALA A 119 12.92 0.66 6.46
CA ALA A 119 13.04 2.08 6.16
C ALA A 119 12.15 2.93 7.07
N LEU A 120 10.97 2.41 7.44
CA LEU A 120 10.04 3.06 8.36
C LEU A 120 10.25 2.66 9.84
N GLY A 121 11.24 1.83 10.14
CA GLY A 121 11.52 1.38 11.51
C GLY A 121 10.43 0.46 12.09
N LEU A 122 9.61 -0.17 11.25
CA LEU A 122 8.50 -1.00 11.68
C LEU A 122 8.91 -2.46 11.85
N ASN A 123 8.62 -3.03 13.02
CA ASN A 123 8.84 -4.44 13.31
C ASN A 123 7.62 -5.31 12.93
N VAL A 124 6.44 -4.74 12.96
CA VAL A 124 5.18 -5.38 12.55
C VAL A 124 4.49 -4.45 11.57
N CYS A 125 4.23 -4.91 10.36
CA CYS A 125 3.52 -4.12 9.34
C CYS A 125 3.00 -4.99 8.19
N GLY A 126 2.03 -4.44 7.47
CA GLY A 126 1.62 -4.93 6.16
C GLY A 126 2.25 -4.05 5.08
N VAL A 127 2.96 -4.65 4.14
CA VAL A 127 3.54 -3.96 2.98
C VAL A 127 2.73 -4.31 1.75
N ASP A 128 2.11 -3.31 1.15
CA ASP A 128 1.32 -3.46 -0.07
C ASP A 128 2.18 -3.08 -1.28
N MET A 129 2.24 -3.99 -2.25
CA MET A 129 3.09 -3.87 -3.43
C MET A 129 2.32 -4.18 -4.70
N LEU A 130 2.69 -3.54 -5.79
CA LEU A 130 2.23 -3.86 -7.13
C LEU A 130 3.34 -4.55 -7.92
N ARG A 131 2.96 -5.44 -8.82
CA ARG A 131 3.86 -6.05 -9.80
C ARG A 131 3.93 -5.16 -11.03
N ALA A 132 5.01 -4.39 -11.13
CA ALA A 132 5.32 -3.60 -12.31
C ALA A 132 6.27 -4.38 -13.24
N ASN A 133 6.33 -3.98 -14.51
CA ASN A 133 7.24 -4.60 -15.49
C ASN A 133 8.73 -4.49 -15.10
N HIS A 134 9.06 -3.47 -14.32
CA HIS A 134 10.42 -3.23 -13.81
C HIS A 134 10.67 -3.79 -12.39
N GLY A 135 9.77 -4.60 -11.87
CA GLY A 135 9.87 -5.24 -10.56
C GLY A 135 8.77 -4.82 -9.57
N PRO A 136 8.84 -5.30 -8.32
CA PRO A 136 7.85 -4.95 -7.31
C PRO A 136 8.00 -3.50 -6.85
N VAL A 137 6.90 -2.74 -6.89
CA VAL A 137 6.85 -1.36 -6.39
C VAL A 137 6.00 -1.29 -5.13
N VAL A 138 6.49 -0.58 -4.11
CA VAL A 138 5.77 -0.39 -2.85
C VAL A 138 4.67 0.65 -3.06
N MET A 139 3.45 0.30 -2.73
CA MET A 139 2.30 1.20 -2.77
C MET A 139 2.12 1.90 -1.42
N GLU A 140 2.13 1.13 -0.33
CA GLU A 140 2.01 1.64 1.04
C GLU A 140 2.55 0.66 2.08
N VAL A 141 2.83 1.16 3.28
CA VAL A 141 3.20 0.35 4.45
C VAL A 141 2.27 0.69 5.60
N ASN A 142 1.53 -0.30 6.08
CA ASN A 142 0.56 -0.17 7.15
C ASN A 142 1.17 -0.60 8.50
N SER A 143 1.27 0.31 9.45
CA SER A 143 1.78 0.03 10.80
C SER A 143 0.80 -0.74 11.69
N SER A 144 -0.49 -0.72 11.34
CA SER A 144 -1.56 -1.46 12.04
C SER A 144 -2.44 -2.17 11.01
N PRO A 145 -1.90 -3.18 10.30
CA PRO A 145 -2.63 -3.88 9.25
C PRO A 145 -3.74 -4.73 9.84
N GLY A 146 -4.92 -4.73 9.20
CA GLY A 146 -6.00 -5.66 9.58
C GLY A 146 -5.56 -7.11 9.38
N LEU A 147 -5.92 -7.97 10.34
CA LEU A 147 -5.50 -9.38 10.37
C LEU A 147 -6.51 -10.31 9.67
N GLU A 148 -7.79 -9.97 9.70
CA GLU A 148 -8.88 -10.83 9.19
C GLU A 148 -8.61 -11.35 7.77
N GLY A 149 -8.27 -10.48 6.84
CA GLY A 149 -8.06 -10.87 5.44
C GLY A 149 -6.86 -11.79 5.24
N ILE A 150 -5.74 -11.55 5.93
CA ILE A 150 -4.53 -12.36 5.74
C ILE A 150 -4.58 -13.66 6.52
N GLU A 151 -5.19 -13.67 7.71
CA GLU A 151 -5.41 -14.90 8.49
C GLU A 151 -6.41 -15.80 7.76
N GLY A 152 -7.53 -15.24 7.29
CA GLY A 152 -8.52 -15.97 6.51
C GLY A 152 -7.96 -16.56 5.22
N ALA A 153 -7.13 -15.81 4.49
CA ALA A 153 -6.50 -16.29 3.25
C ALA A 153 -5.41 -17.35 3.50
N THR A 154 -4.64 -17.23 4.58
CA THR A 154 -3.44 -18.07 4.80
C THR A 154 -3.62 -19.18 5.82
N GLY A 155 -4.65 -19.11 6.64
CA GLY A 155 -4.88 -20.03 7.76
C GLY A 155 -3.83 -19.90 8.88
N LYS A 156 -3.06 -18.82 8.92
CA LYS A 156 -2.02 -18.59 9.92
C LYS A 156 -2.53 -17.71 11.05
N ASP A 157 -2.17 -18.06 12.27
CA ASP A 157 -2.38 -17.23 13.46
C ASP A 157 -1.35 -16.08 13.50
N ILE A 158 -1.64 -15.02 12.76
CA ILE A 158 -0.77 -13.84 12.69
C ILE A 158 -0.78 -13.08 14.01
N ALA A 159 -1.94 -13.02 14.67
CA ALA A 159 -2.09 -12.38 15.98
C ALA A 159 -1.18 -13.05 17.01
N GLY A 160 -1.19 -14.37 17.10
CA GLY A 160 -0.30 -15.13 17.98
C GLY A 160 1.16 -14.89 17.66
N MET A 161 1.55 -14.88 16.37
CA MET A 161 2.92 -14.57 15.95
C MET A 161 3.39 -13.17 16.36
N ILE A 162 2.48 -12.18 16.34
CA ILE A 162 2.79 -10.82 16.82
C ILE A 162 3.05 -10.82 18.33
N ILE A 163 2.20 -11.48 19.10
CA ILE A 163 2.34 -11.58 20.56
C ILE A 163 3.65 -12.29 20.92
N GLU A 164 3.94 -13.43 20.30
CA GLU A 164 5.22 -14.13 20.51
C GLU A 164 6.42 -13.24 20.18
N PHE A 165 6.35 -12.45 19.12
CA PHE A 165 7.41 -11.51 18.77
C PHE A 165 7.56 -10.43 19.85
N ILE A 166 6.48 -9.90 20.37
CA ILE A 166 6.48 -8.90 21.46
C ILE A 166 7.09 -9.49 22.71
N GLU A 167 6.64 -10.67 23.16
CA GLU A 167 7.16 -11.37 24.36
C GLU A 167 8.67 -11.61 24.28
N LYS A 168 9.17 -12.05 23.12
CA LYS A 168 10.61 -12.31 22.91
C LYS A 168 11.45 -11.04 22.88
N ASN A 169 10.89 -9.90 22.51
CA ASN A 169 11.66 -8.68 22.24
C ASN A 169 11.35 -7.52 23.20
N ALA A 170 10.21 -7.52 23.88
CA ALA A 170 9.86 -6.50 24.85
C ALA A 170 10.77 -6.60 26.08
N LYS A 171 11.32 -5.45 26.49
CA LYS A 171 12.10 -5.32 27.73
C LYS A 171 11.39 -4.30 28.60
N PRO A 172 11.10 -4.62 29.88
CA PRO A 172 10.53 -3.65 30.80
C PRO A 172 11.34 -2.34 30.80
N ASN A 173 10.65 -1.21 30.75
CA ASN A 173 11.23 0.13 30.77
C ASN A 173 12.22 0.47 29.63
N LYS A 174 12.20 -0.27 28.53
CA LYS A 174 12.96 0.06 27.31
C LYS A 174 12.03 0.21 26.12
N THR A 175 11.71 1.44 25.78
CA THR A 175 11.16 1.78 24.48
C THR A 175 12.30 1.88 23.47
N LYS A 176 12.34 1.02 22.47
CA LYS A 176 13.21 1.22 21.31
C LYS A 176 12.49 2.10 20.27
N THR A 177 12.27 3.33 20.60
CA THR A 177 11.99 4.35 19.59
C THR A 177 13.34 4.91 19.12
N LYS A 178 13.97 4.24 18.19
CA LYS A 178 14.94 4.89 17.30
C LYS A 178 14.19 5.34 16.05
N GLY A 179 13.30 6.28 16.20
CA GLY A 179 12.89 7.14 15.13
C GLY A 179 14.02 8.16 14.95
N LYS A 180 14.77 8.06 13.87
CA LYS A 180 15.43 9.23 13.32
C LYS A 180 14.31 9.94 12.53
N GLY A 181 13.74 10.98 13.15
CA GLY A 181 12.99 11.98 12.42
C GLY A 181 13.91 12.68 11.42
#